data_8e0185dc1d167b3efa11f67530efa154
#
_entry.id   8e0185dc1d167b3efa11f67530efa154
#
_cell.length_a   1.000
_cell.length_b   1.000
_cell.length_c   1.000
_cell.angle_alpha   90.00
_cell.angle_beta   90.00
_cell.angle_gamma   90.00
#
_symmetry.space_group_name_H-M   'P 1'
#
loop_
_entity.id
_entity.type
_entity.pdbx_description
1 polymer ?
#
loop_
_entity_poly.entity_id
_entity_poly.type
_entity_poly.pdbx_seq_one_letter_code
_entity_poly.pdbx_strand_id
1 'polypeptide(L)'
;MSFDSRHFLDTVTESPGVYRMLDEQGETLYVGKARRLKARLASYFRGALNTKTQALVSRIADIQVTVTNSETEALLLEQTLIKEQRPPYNILLRDDKSYPFVFVTDRHPFPALEYKRARARHDDGRYLGPYPSSGAVRESLSLMQKIFRIRNCEDSVFAHRTRPCLQYQIGRCSAPCVGHIGEDDYRRDLEHAVQCLEGKSEAVTRELTRDMETASQALDFEEAARLRDQIQHLRQLQQRQFVDTGGGDADVFALATRPGALCISVLTLRQGRLLGARHHEPANGLDLGPEALLGDFVSQFYLGQSREIPAEVITSHPLPDAALLAHALGERAGKRIRVTDQVRGHRAQWRELARTNAEQQLAGQLASQNQLAKRFEALREALALEATPARLECFDISHSHGEATVASCVVFDASGPRKSDYRRFNIEGVEAGDDYAAMRQALTRRFRRLKEGEGERPDLLIVDGGKGQLNMAREVFAELGVTGVRLLGVAKGTTRKAGLETLFIETVDRTLDLDGTSPALHLLQHIRDESHRFAIAGHRARRDKTRRTSTLQEIPGVGPRRRRELLRFFGGLQGVKQASREELARVPGISATLAEAIHRALHG
;
A
#
# COMPACT_ATOMS: atom_id res chain seq x y z
N MET A 1 -23.04 27.71 22.64
CA MET A 1 -22.55 28.41 23.86
C MET A 1 -21.03 28.46 23.79
N SER A 2 -20.39 29.63 24.10
CA SER A 2 -18.93 29.67 24.11
C SER A 2 -18.40 28.89 25.32
N PHE A 3 -17.41 28.02 25.10
CA PHE A 3 -16.77 27.23 26.15
C PHE A 3 -16.12 28.13 27.22
N ASP A 4 -16.52 27.96 28.48
CA ASP A 4 -15.95 28.74 29.61
C ASP A 4 -14.61 28.12 30.05
N SER A 5 -13.55 28.56 29.39
CA SER A 5 -12.19 28.08 29.63
C SER A 5 -11.65 28.41 31.04
N ARG A 6 -12.13 29.52 31.67
CA ARG A 6 -11.65 29.90 33.01
C ARG A 6 -12.20 28.95 34.06
N HIS A 7 -13.51 28.75 34.06
CA HIS A 7 -14.15 27.82 34.99
C HIS A 7 -13.60 26.39 34.83
N PHE A 8 -13.43 25.95 33.58
CA PHE A 8 -12.84 24.62 33.29
C PHE A 8 -11.42 24.48 33.86
N LEU A 9 -10.52 25.44 33.62
CA LEU A 9 -9.14 25.41 34.09
C LEU A 9 -9.00 25.35 35.62
N ASP A 10 -9.98 25.89 36.35
CA ASP A 10 -9.98 25.83 37.82
C ASP A 10 -10.25 24.41 38.35
N THR A 11 -10.92 23.56 37.55
CA THR A 11 -11.21 22.16 37.90
C THR A 11 -10.11 21.19 37.49
N VAL A 12 -9.17 21.59 36.62
CA VAL A 12 -8.13 20.70 36.06
C VAL A 12 -6.95 20.53 37.04
N THR A 13 -6.54 19.27 37.20
CA THR A 13 -5.37 18.88 38.03
C THR A 13 -4.02 19.22 37.35
N GLU A 14 -2.96 19.31 38.14
CA GLU A 14 -1.57 19.42 37.67
C GLU A 14 -0.94 18.06 37.30
N SER A 15 -1.65 16.97 37.49
CA SER A 15 -1.16 15.61 37.21
C SER A 15 -0.94 15.35 35.71
N PRO A 16 -0.15 14.31 35.34
CA PRO A 16 -0.05 13.89 33.95
C PRO A 16 -1.36 13.27 33.45
N GLY A 17 -1.61 13.38 32.15
CA GLY A 17 -2.80 12.81 31.56
C GLY A 17 -3.01 13.19 30.09
N VAL A 18 -4.16 12.80 29.59
CA VAL A 18 -4.61 13.03 28.22
C VAL A 18 -5.87 13.89 28.22
N TYR A 19 -5.97 14.81 27.28
CA TYR A 19 -7.16 15.64 27.07
C TYR A 19 -7.69 15.47 25.65
N ARG A 20 -9.03 15.51 25.53
CA ARG A 20 -9.77 15.49 24.27
C ARG A 20 -10.56 16.78 24.15
N MET A 21 -10.43 17.47 23.03
CA MET A 21 -11.21 18.64 22.69
C MET A 21 -12.34 18.22 21.77
N LEU A 22 -13.57 18.50 22.13
CA LEU A 22 -14.80 18.07 21.45
C LEU A 22 -15.52 19.28 20.85
N ASP A 23 -16.21 19.07 19.72
CA ASP A 23 -17.12 20.04 19.14
C ASP A 23 -18.54 19.95 19.73
N GLU A 24 -19.47 20.78 19.18
CA GLU A 24 -20.88 20.84 19.63
C GLU A 24 -21.63 19.52 19.41
N GLN A 25 -21.18 18.67 18.50
CA GLN A 25 -21.74 17.34 18.20
C GLN A 25 -21.14 16.24 19.08
N GLY A 26 -20.14 16.58 19.92
CA GLY A 26 -19.40 15.63 20.75
C GLY A 26 -18.31 14.85 20.01
N GLU A 27 -18.00 15.24 18.76
CA GLU A 27 -16.95 14.63 17.99
C GLU A 27 -15.58 15.15 18.42
N THR A 28 -14.57 14.27 18.46
CA THR A 28 -13.24 14.62 18.91
C THR A 28 -12.49 15.41 17.84
N LEU A 29 -12.18 16.66 18.13
CA LEU A 29 -11.39 17.56 17.29
C LEU A 29 -9.89 17.28 17.42
N TYR A 30 -9.41 17.12 18.65
CA TYR A 30 -8.00 16.96 18.98
C TYR A 30 -7.79 16.12 20.23
N VAL A 31 -6.76 15.32 20.26
CA VAL A 31 -6.27 14.58 21.43
C VAL A 31 -4.84 15.01 21.72
N GLY A 32 -4.53 15.30 22.97
CA GLY A 32 -3.17 15.64 23.38
C GLY A 32 -2.82 15.13 24.76
N LYS A 33 -1.53 14.90 24.99
CA LYS A 33 -0.97 14.52 26.31
C LYS A 33 -0.38 15.73 27.03
N ALA A 34 -0.27 15.64 28.31
CA ALA A 34 0.45 16.60 29.12
C ALA A 34 1.11 15.97 30.36
N ARG A 35 2.30 16.44 30.70
CA ARG A 35 2.94 16.15 31.98
C ARG A 35 2.21 16.87 33.13
N ARG A 36 1.72 18.09 32.86
CA ARG A 36 0.90 18.90 33.77
C ARG A 36 -0.31 19.43 32.97
N LEU A 37 -1.46 18.77 33.15
CA LEU A 37 -2.68 19.03 32.37
C LEU A 37 -3.11 20.49 32.46
N LYS A 38 -3.18 21.08 33.66
CA LYS A 38 -3.61 22.48 33.85
C LYS A 38 -2.71 23.46 33.10
N ALA A 39 -1.39 23.32 33.21
CA ALA A 39 -0.43 24.19 32.54
C ALA A 39 -0.53 24.08 31.00
N ARG A 40 -0.67 22.86 30.48
CA ARG A 40 -0.79 22.60 29.05
C ARG A 40 -2.09 23.15 28.47
N LEU A 41 -3.21 22.90 29.13
CA LEU A 41 -4.52 23.38 28.69
C LEU A 41 -4.61 24.91 28.76
N ALA A 42 -4.04 25.53 29.79
CA ALA A 42 -3.97 26.98 29.90
C ALA A 42 -3.22 27.62 28.72
N SER A 43 -2.24 26.93 28.11
CA SER A 43 -1.48 27.48 26.97
C SER A 43 -2.33 27.66 25.70
N TYR A 44 -3.45 26.96 25.56
CA TYR A 44 -4.38 27.15 24.43
C TYR A 44 -5.29 28.38 24.58
N PHE A 45 -5.41 28.92 25.77
CA PHE A 45 -6.29 30.05 26.06
C PHE A 45 -5.51 31.32 26.46
N ARG A 46 -4.17 31.26 26.45
CA ARG A 46 -3.27 32.37 26.81
C ARG A 46 -2.26 32.62 25.69
N GLY A 47 -2.14 33.89 25.27
CA GLY A 47 -1.11 34.33 24.30
C GLY A 47 -1.54 34.33 22.85
N ALA A 48 -0.60 34.64 21.95
CA ALA A 48 -0.82 34.65 20.51
C ALA A 48 -0.76 33.23 19.96
N LEU A 49 -1.86 32.73 19.46
CA LEU A 49 -1.99 31.41 18.83
C LEU A 49 -1.81 31.54 17.31
N ASN A 50 -1.29 30.51 16.68
CA ASN A 50 -1.29 30.43 15.21
C ASN A 50 -2.73 30.26 14.68
N THR A 51 -2.96 30.58 13.42
CA THR A 51 -4.29 30.63 12.79
C THR A 51 -5.03 29.27 12.91
N LYS A 52 -4.32 28.16 12.78
CA LYS A 52 -4.92 26.81 12.86
C LYS A 52 -5.29 26.42 14.29
N THR A 53 -4.48 26.78 15.28
CA THR A 53 -4.81 26.58 16.70
C THR A 53 -5.97 27.49 17.12
N GLN A 54 -6.06 28.70 16.60
CA GLN A 54 -7.24 29.58 16.80
C GLN A 54 -8.51 28.93 16.24
N ALA A 55 -8.43 28.36 15.03
CA ALA A 55 -9.54 27.64 14.43
C ALA A 55 -9.97 26.39 15.24
N LEU A 56 -9.02 25.66 15.82
CA LEU A 56 -9.32 24.58 16.75
C LEU A 56 -10.05 25.14 18.00
N VAL A 57 -9.46 26.14 18.66
CA VAL A 57 -10.01 26.72 19.91
C VAL A 57 -11.42 27.28 19.71
N SER A 58 -11.69 27.94 18.56
CA SER A 58 -13.02 28.47 18.24
C SER A 58 -14.10 27.40 18.07
N ARG A 59 -13.75 26.15 17.84
CA ARG A 59 -14.67 25.04 17.66
C ARG A 59 -14.88 24.18 18.90
N ILE A 60 -14.11 24.45 19.97
CA ILE A 60 -14.21 23.68 21.22
C ILE A 60 -15.53 23.99 21.90
N ALA A 61 -16.35 22.97 22.11
CA ALA A 61 -17.56 23.02 22.93
C ALA A 61 -17.35 22.36 24.30
N ASP A 62 -16.48 21.34 24.39
CA ASP A 62 -16.15 20.63 25.64
C ASP A 62 -14.69 20.13 25.63
N ILE A 63 -14.12 19.93 26.82
CA ILE A 63 -12.80 19.32 26.99
C ILE A 63 -12.91 18.25 28.06
N GLN A 64 -12.62 17.02 27.67
CA GLN A 64 -12.58 15.87 28.57
C GLN A 64 -11.13 15.54 28.92
N VAL A 65 -10.88 15.30 30.21
CA VAL A 65 -9.56 15.02 30.75
C VAL A 65 -9.54 13.63 31.37
N THR A 66 -8.51 12.85 31.04
CA THR A 66 -8.20 11.56 31.68
C THR A 66 -6.86 11.66 32.37
N VAL A 67 -6.85 11.59 33.69
CA VAL A 67 -5.63 11.59 34.50
C VAL A 67 -4.96 10.21 34.42
N THR A 68 -3.64 10.19 34.31
CA THR A 68 -2.82 8.97 34.28
C THR A 68 -1.80 8.96 35.44
N ASN A 69 -1.28 7.76 35.76
CA ASN A 69 -0.28 7.64 36.85
C ASN A 69 1.12 8.06 36.39
N SER A 70 1.37 8.05 35.06
CA SER A 70 2.68 8.41 34.51
C SER A 70 2.55 9.10 33.15
N GLU A 71 3.62 9.78 32.74
CA GLU A 71 3.73 10.37 31.39
C GLU A 71 3.74 9.28 30.31
N THR A 72 4.29 8.09 30.58
CA THR A 72 4.28 6.95 29.68
C THR A 72 2.86 6.46 29.42
N GLU A 73 2.05 6.31 30.49
CA GLU A 73 0.63 5.98 30.34
C GLU A 73 -0.13 7.03 29.53
N ALA A 74 0.14 8.33 29.77
CA ALA A 74 -0.44 9.41 28.99
C ALA A 74 -0.09 9.30 27.51
N LEU A 75 1.17 9.02 27.17
CA LEU A 75 1.63 8.83 25.79
C LEU A 75 0.93 7.62 25.11
N LEU A 76 0.82 6.50 25.80
CA LEU A 76 0.16 5.30 25.27
C LEU A 76 -1.34 5.51 25.06
N LEU A 77 -2.00 6.17 26.03
CA LEU A 77 -3.43 6.48 25.95
C LEU A 77 -3.72 7.48 24.82
N GLU A 78 -2.91 8.54 24.66
CA GLU A 78 -3.00 9.49 23.56
C GLU A 78 -2.95 8.77 22.21
N GLN A 79 -1.96 7.91 21.99
CA GLN A 79 -1.81 7.17 20.74
C GLN A 79 -2.99 6.22 20.47
N THR A 80 -3.53 5.60 21.51
CA THR A 80 -4.72 4.75 21.40
C THR A 80 -5.94 5.56 20.97
N LEU A 81 -6.20 6.69 21.61
CA LEU A 81 -7.33 7.57 21.29
C LEU A 81 -7.21 8.20 19.90
N ILE A 82 -6.02 8.64 19.48
CA ILE A 82 -5.78 9.15 18.13
C ILE A 82 -6.08 8.08 17.07
N LYS A 83 -5.66 6.84 17.31
CA LYS A 83 -5.89 5.71 16.41
C LYS A 83 -7.38 5.37 16.28
N GLU A 84 -8.11 5.34 17.40
CA GLU A 84 -9.53 4.98 17.44
C GLU A 84 -10.42 6.07 16.88
N GLN A 85 -10.21 7.33 17.30
CA GLN A 85 -11.11 8.45 17.03
C GLN A 85 -10.71 9.27 15.78
N ARG A 86 -9.46 9.15 15.33
CA ARG A 86 -8.92 9.83 14.14
C ARG A 86 -9.22 11.33 14.09
N PRO A 87 -8.87 12.11 15.11
CA PRO A 87 -9.25 13.50 15.23
C PRO A 87 -8.65 14.34 14.08
N PRO A 88 -9.40 15.31 13.51
CA PRO A 88 -8.98 16.05 12.31
C PRO A 88 -7.77 16.96 12.52
N TYR A 89 -7.50 17.39 13.75
CA TYR A 89 -6.37 18.25 14.08
C TYR A 89 -5.12 17.51 14.54
N ASN A 90 -5.20 16.20 14.75
CA ASN A 90 -4.01 15.38 15.01
C ASN A 90 -3.33 14.94 13.71
N ILE A 91 -2.03 14.67 13.79
CA ILE A 91 -1.33 13.98 12.72
C ILE A 91 -1.89 12.57 12.63
N LEU A 92 -2.34 12.16 11.45
CA LEU A 92 -2.87 10.83 11.21
C LEU A 92 -1.95 10.06 10.27
N LEU A 93 -1.37 8.98 10.78
CA LEU A 93 -0.62 8.04 9.95
C LEU A 93 -1.62 7.16 9.19
N ARG A 94 -1.85 7.44 7.91
CA ARG A 94 -2.79 6.70 7.04
C ARG A 94 -2.26 5.33 6.57
N ASP A 95 -1.20 4.81 7.18
CA ASP A 95 -0.58 3.55 6.77
C ASP A 95 -1.15 2.36 7.56
N ASP A 96 -2.34 1.89 7.16
CA ASP A 96 -2.98 0.68 7.67
C ASP A 96 -2.40 -0.62 7.07
N LYS A 97 -1.39 -0.51 6.19
CA LYS A 97 -0.86 -1.66 5.47
C LYS A 97 0.12 -2.43 6.35
N SER A 98 -0.12 -3.74 6.48
CA SER A 98 0.85 -4.67 7.06
C SER A 98 2.18 -4.64 6.30
N TYR A 99 3.30 -4.78 7.02
CA TYR A 99 4.61 -4.84 6.40
C TYR A 99 4.83 -6.14 5.65
N PRO A 100 5.56 -6.10 4.53
CA PRO A 100 6.02 -7.30 3.86
C PRO A 100 7.26 -7.88 4.55
N PHE A 101 7.28 -9.20 4.69
CA PHE A 101 8.36 -9.99 5.26
C PHE A 101 8.72 -11.14 4.32
N VAL A 102 9.96 -11.62 4.42
CA VAL A 102 10.30 -12.99 4.03
C VAL A 102 9.97 -13.88 5.23
N PHE A 103 9.15 -14.88 5.03
CA PHE A 103 8.75 -15.84 6.04
C PHE A 103 9.37 -17.20 5.74
N VAL A 104 10.05 -17.79 6.74
CA VAL A 104 10.60 -19.14 6.69
C VAL A 104 9.60 -20.05 7.38
N THR A 105 9.08 -21.05 6.68
CA THR A 105 8.16 -22.03 7.28
C THR A 105 8.94 -23.03 8.13
N ASP A 106 8.47 -23.37 9.33
CA ASP A 106 9.22 -24.25 10.27
C ASP A 106 8.66 -25.67 10.39
N ARG A 107 7.42 -25.89 9.95
CA ARG A 107 6.68 -27.15 10.19
C ARG A 107 7.00 -28.29 9.23
N HIS A 108 7.78 -28.04 8.19
CA HIS A 108 8.06 -29.02 7.15
C HIS A 108 9.53 -29.45 7.16
N PRO A 109 9.87 -30.75 6.90
CA PRO A 109 11.26 -31.19 6.77
C PRO A 109 12.07 -30.38 5.77
N PHE A 110 11.41 -29.92 4.69
CA PHE A 110 11.96 -29.01 3.69
C PHE A 110 11.23 -27.65 3.76
N PRO A 111 11.63 -26.71 4.63
CA PRO A 111 10.94 -25.43 4.77
C PRO A 111 11.00 -24.57 3.50
N ALA A 112 10.05 -23.67 3.32
CA ALA A 112 10.00 -22.75 2.19
C ALA A 112 10.30 -21.32 2.61
N LEU A 113 10.76 -20.50 1.65
CA LEU A 113 10.81 -19.05 1.78
C LEU A 113 9.60 -18.44 1.09
N GLU A 114 8.77 -17.74 1.84
CA GLU A 114 7.50 -17.18 1.38
C GLU A 114 7.44 -15.67 1.56
N TYR A 115 6.64 -15.03 0.67
CA TYR A 115 6.21 -13.66 0.88
C TYR A 115 5.03 -13.63 1.85
N LYS A 116 5.16 -12.92 2.97
CA LYS A 116 4.08 -12.75 3.93
C LYS A 116 3.89 -11.30 4.32
N ARG A 117 2.63 -10.90 4.50
CA ARG A 117 2.31 -9.62 5.13
C ARG A 117 1.78 -9.90 6.53
N ALA A 118 2.39 -9.30 7.53
CA ALA A 118 1.97 -9.47 8.90
C ALA A 118 1.80 -8.13 9.61
N ARG A 119 0.74 -8.01 10.42
CA ARG A 119 0.55 -6.95 11.41
C ARG A 119 1.12 -7.36 12.77
N ALA A 120 1.05 -8.65 13.06
CA ALA A 120 1.64 -9.29 14.23
C ALA A 120 2.22 -10.66 13.82
N ARG A 121 3.22 -11.13 14.53
CA ARG A 121 3.85 -12.42 14.31
C ARG A 121 3.00 -13.49 15.03
N HIS A 122 2.07 -14.12 14.31
CA HIS A 122 1.14 -15.11 14.89
C HIS A 122 1.37 -16.54 14.40
N ASP A 123 2.26 -16.75 13.42
CA ASP A 123 2.50 -18.07 12.86
C ASP A 123 3.80 -18.64 13.39
N ASP A 124 3.86 -19.97 13.53
CA ASP A 124 5.08 -20.70 13.83
C ASP A 124 6.01 -20.62 12.61
N GLY A 125 7.12 -19.91 12.75
CA GLY A 125 8.13 -19.71 11.74
C GLY A 125 8.89 -18.39 11.93
N ARG A 126 9.92 -18.18 11.13
CA ARG A 126 10.84 -17.06 11.25
C ARG A 126 10.50 -15.94 10.26
N TYR A 127 10.29 -14.73 10.76
CA TYR A 127 10.05 -13.54 9.97
C TYR A 127 11.34 -12.74 9.79
N LEU A 128 11.76 -12.52 8.56
CA LEU A 128 12.92 -11.71 8.18
C LEU A 128 12.46 -10.39 7.56
N GLY A 129 12.95 -9.28 8.06
CA GLY A 129 12.51 -7.93 7.69
C GLY A 129 12.11 -7.12 8.92
N PRO A 130 11.26 -6.07 8.84
CA PRO A 130 10.34 -5.73 7.73
C PRO A 130 11.03 -5.15 6.50
N TYR A 131 10.49 -5.43 5.32
CA TYR A 131 10.94 -4.84 4.07
C TYR A 131 10.12 -3.59 3.73
N PRO A 132 10.69 -2.60 3.03
CA PRO A 132 9.99 -1.35 2.71
C PRO A 132 8.88 -1.55 1.66
N SER A 133 9.01 -2.53 0.79
CA SER A 133 8.04 -2.80 -0.26
C SER A 133 7.89 -4.28 -0.59
N SER A 134 6.74 -4.65 -1.17
CA SER A 134 6.52 -6.00 -1.69
C SER A 134 7.49 -6.37 -2.83
N GLY A 135 7.95 -5.37 -3.58
CA GLY A 135 8.95 -5.52 -4.64
C GLY A 135 10.28 -6.00 -4.06
N ALA A 136 10.77 -5.34 -3.00
CA ALA A 136 12.01 -5.71 -2.32
C ALA A 136 12.00 -7.15 -1.78
N VAL A 137 10.87 -7.61 -1.20
CA VAL A 137 10.75 -9.01 -0.75
C VAL A 137 10.80 -9.98 -1.93
N ARG A 138 10.06 -9.71 -3.01
CA ARG A 138 10.04 -10.59 -4.19
C ARG A 138 11.38 -10.68 -4.87
N GLU A 139 12.12 -9.57 -4.93
CA GLU A 139 13.48 -9.53 -5.45
C GLU A 139 14.42 -10.38 -4.59
N SER A 140 14.39 -10.19 -3.26
CA SER A 140 15.16 -11.00 -2.32
C SER A 140 14.84 -12.49 -2.43
N LEU A 141 13.56 -12.88 -2.49
CA LEU A 141 13.14 -14.26 -2.68
C LEU A 141 13.63 -14.85 -4.00
N SER A 142 13.42 -14.12 -5.11
CA SER A 142 13.88 -14.56 -6.43
C SER A 142 15.38 -14.81 -6.47
N LEU A 143 16.13 -14.01 -5.74
CA LEU A 143 17.56 -14.06 -5.63
C LEU A 143 18.03 -15.26 -4.79
N MET A 144 17.43 -15.47 -3.60
CA MET A 144 17.73 -16.63 -2.76
C MET A 144 17.41 -17.94 -3.48
N GLN A 145 16.32 -18.00 -4.23
CA GLN A 145 15.97 -19.15 -5.07
C GLN A 145 16.99 -19.40 -6.18
N LYS A 146 17.52 -18.35 -6.80
CA LYS A 146 18.53 -18.49 -7.85
C LYS A 146 19.86 -19.02 -7.30
N ILE A 147 20.26 -18.60 -6.09
CA ILE A 147 21.55 -18.95 -5.50
C ILE A 147 21.49 -20.30 -4.78
N PHE A 148 20.50 -20.48 -3.90
CA PHE A 148 20.40 -21.62 -2.99
C PHE A 148 19.33 -22.65 -3.39
N ARG A 149 18.62 -22.44 -4.50
CA ARG A 149 17.62 -23.35 -5.07
C ARG A 149 16.53 -23.79 -4.08
N ILE A 150 16.13 -22.88 -3.17
CA ILE A 150 15.10 -23.12 -2.15
C ILE A 150 13.72 -23.20 -2.80
N ARG A 151 12.89 -24.17 -2.39
CA ARG A 151 11.53 -24.32 -2.90
C ARG A 151 10.64 -23.12 -2.56
N ASN A 152 9.66 -22.85 -3.42
CA ASN A 152 8.64 -21.81 -3.25
C ASN A 152 7.20 -22.33 -3.40
N CYS A 153 7.03 -23.64 -3.48
CA CYS A 153 5.72 -24.26 -3.59
C CYS A 153 5.09 -24.46 -2.21
N GLU A 154 3.75 -24.44 -2.17
CA GLU A 154 2.97 -24.76 -0.98
C GLU A 154 3.16 -26.23 -0.57
N ASP A 155 3.02 -26.56 0.71
CA ASP A 155 3.20 -27.91 1.24
C ASP A 155 2.24 -28.91 0.62
N SER A 156 1.01 -28.48 0.30
CA SER A 156 0.04 -29.29 -0.43
C SER A 156 0.52 -29.70 -1.82
N VAL A 157 1.17 -28.80 -2.53
CA VAL A 157 1.75 -29.06 -3.85
C VAL A 157 2.99 -29.94 -3.72
N PHE A 158 3.82 -29.71 -2.71
CA PHE A 158 5.00 -30.51 -2.41
C PHE A 158 4.67 -31.98 -2.18
N ALA A 159 3.68 -32.26 -1.32
CA ALA A 159 3.30 -33.62 -0.91
C ALA A 159 2.74 -34.49 -2.04
N HIS A 160 2.29 -33.90 -3.15
CA HIS A 160 1.62 -34.62 -4.23
C HIS A 160 2.41 -34.66 -5.55
N ARG A 161 3.68 -34.21 -5.53
CA ARG A 161 4.54 -34.22 -6.72
C ARG A 161 5.11 -35.59 -6.95
N THR A 162 5.04 -36.05 -8.20
CA THR A 162 5.61 -37.32 -8.68
C THR A 162 6.77 -37.10 -9.64
N ARG A 163 6.99 -35.87 -10.12
CA ARG A 163 8.07 -35.50 -11.03
C ARG A 163 8.56 -34.08 -10.74
N PRO A 164 9.83 -33.74 -11.07
CA PRO A 164 10.36 -32.40 -10.93
C PRO A 164 9.53 -31.37 -11.70
N CYS A 165 9.32 -30.18 -11.10
CA CYS A 165 8.58 -29.10 -11.73
C CYS A 165 9.52 -28.18 -12.54
N LEU A 166 8.92 -27.19 -13.25
CA LEU A 166 9.66 -26.20 -14.03
C LEU A 166 10.73 -25.46 -13.20
N GLN A 167 10.51 -25.22 -11.91
CA GLN A 167 11.50 -24.54 -11.05
C GLN A 167 12.81 -25.33 -10.93
N TYR A 168 12.75 -26.65 -10.91
CA TYR A 168 13.93 -27.49 -10.97
C TYR A 168 14.62 -27.40 -12.33
N GLN A 169 13.85 -27.49 -13.42
CA GLN A 169 14.39 -27.42 -14.80
C GLN A 169 15.13 -26.11 -15.08
N ILE A 170 14.66 -25.00 -14.53
CA ILE A 170 15.30 -23.68 -14.67
C ILE A 170 16.32 -23.37 -13.55
N GLY A 171 16.71 -24.36 -12.75
CA GLY A 171 17.75 -24.24 -11.72
C GLY A 171 17.37 -23.38 -10.52
N ARG A 172 16.07 -23.20 -10.21
CA ARG A 172 15.59 -22.39 -9.08
C ARG A 172 15.07 -23.19 -7.88
N CYS A 173 15.08 -24.51 -7.96
CA CYS A 173 14.67 -25.41 -6.89
C CYS A 173 15.50 -26.69 -6.99
N SER A 174 15.90 -27.26 -5.86
CA SER A 174 16.63 -28.53 -5.78
C SER A 174 15.74 -29.76 -5.87
N ALA A 175 14.41 -29.59 -6.08
CA ALA A 175 13.40 -30.67 -6.17
C ALA A 175 13.38 -31.66 -5.00
N PRO A 176 13.31 -31.18 -3.75
CA PRO A 176 13.22 -32.07 -2.58
C PRO A 176 11.93 -32.90 -2.57
N CYS A 177 10.87 -32.46 -3.25
CA CYS A 177 9.60 -33.16 -3.35
C CYS A 177 9.66 -34.51 -4.07
N VAL A 178 10.72 -34.75 -4.82
CA VAL A 178 10.97 -36.04 -5.53
C VAL A 178 12.32 -36.67 -5.17
N GLY A 179 12.92 -36.21 -4.07
CA GLY A 179 14.12 -36.83 -3.49
C GLY A 179 15.45 -36.52 -4.20
N HIS A 180 15.52 -35.43 -5.00
CA HIS A 180 16.78 -35.02 -5.63
C HIS A 180 17.80 -34.39 -4.68
N ILE A 181 17.40 -34.05 -3.44
CA ILE A 181 18.26 -33.55 -2.37
C ILE A 181 17.81 -34.14 -1.03
N GLY A 182 18.76 -34.44 -0.16
CA GLY A 182 18.53 -34.86 1.22
C GLY A 182 18.05 -33.72 2.12
N GLU A 183 17.47 -34.07 3.28
CA GLU A 183 16.96 -33.07 4.23
C GLU A 183 18.09 -32.17 4.79
N ASP A 184 19.22 -32.78 5.17
CA ASP A 184 20.36 -32.09 5.79
C ASP A 184 21.00 -31.08 4.82
N ASP A 185 21.21 -31.48 3.58
CA ASP A 185 21.80 -30.61 2.55
C ASP A 185 20.83 -29.45 2.20
N TYR A 186 19.53 -29.75 2.11
CA TYR A 186 18.53 -28.72 1.88
C TYR A 186 18.45 -27.72 3.03
N ARG A 187 18.51 -28.20 4.28
CA ARG A 187 18.50 -27.33 5.47
C ARG A 187 19.75 -26.46 5.55
N ARG A 188 20.90 -26.97 5.13
CA ARG A 188 22.14 -26.18 5.01
C ARG A 188 21.99 -25.06 3.97
N ASP A 189 21.49 -25.36 2.79
CA ASP A 189 21.22 -24.37 1.75
C ASP A 189 20.21 -23.31 2.21
N LEU A 190 19.16 -23.73 2.94
CA LEU A 190 18.19 -22.81 3.53
C LEU A 190 18.83 -21.90 4.59
N GLU A 191 19.63 -22.44 5.49
CA GLU A 191 20.29 -21.63 6.53
C GLU A 191 21.27 -20.63 5.91
N HIS A 192 22.02 -21.01 4.87
CA HIS A 192 22.83 -20.07 4.10
C HIS A 192 21.98 -18.95 3.47
N ALA A 193 20.82 -19.28 2.90
CA ALA A 193 19.89 -18.28 2.37
C ALA A 193 19.38 -17.33 3.47
N VAL A 194 19.01 -17.87 4.63
CA VAL A 194 18.57 -17.10 5.80
C VAL A 194 19.69 -16.18 6.30
N GLN A 195 20.91 -16.69 6.46
CA GLN A 195 22.08 -15.92 6.88
C GLN A 195 22.39 -14.79 5.88
N CYS A 196 22.25 -15.04 4.57
CA CYS A 196 22.39 -13.99 3.57
C CYS A 196 21.30 -12.91 3.70
N LEU A 197 20.05 -13.29 3.98
CA LEU A 197 18.96 -12.34 4.21
C LEU A 197 19.15 -11.55 5.52
N GLU A 198 19.85 -12.13 6.50
CA GLU A 198 20.23 -11.48 7.76
C GLU A 198 21.49 -10.60 7.65
N GLY A 199 22.15 -10.56 6.51
CA GLY A 199 23.33 -9.73 6.33
C GLY A 199 24.68 -10.44 6.49
N LYS A 200 24.69 -11.72 6.83
CA LYS A 200 25.91 -12.52 7.09
C LYS A 200 26.53 -13.12 5.83
N SER A 201 26.37 -12.49 4.67
CA SER A 201 26.81 -13.03 3.37
C SER A 201 28.30 -13.31 3.29
N GLU A 202 29.15 -12.54 4.02
CA GLU A 202 30.59 -12.81 4.06
C GLU A 202 30.93 -14.12 4.78
N ALA A 203 30.22 -14.42 5.87
CA ALA A 203 30.40 -15.69 6.59
C ALA A 203 30.03 -16.87 5.69
N VAL A 204 28.88 -16.78 5.02
CA VAL A 204 28.42 -17.78 4.05
C VAL A 204 29.41 -17.94 2.90
N THR A 205 29.92 -16.82 2.33
CA THR A 205 30.91 -16.88 1.25
C THR A 205 32.19 -17.60 1.69
N ARG A 206 32.67 -17.37 2.91
CA ARG A 206 33.86 -18.04 3.45
C ARG A 206 33.63 -19.54 3.65
N GLU A 207 32.45 -19.93 4.13
CA GLU A 207 32.07 -21.34 4.30
C GLU A 207 31.99 -22.05 2.95
N LEU A 208 31.24 -21.50 1.99
CA LEU A 208 31.13 -22.05 0.63
C LEU A 208 32.51 -22.13 -0.08
N THR A 209 33.44 -21.21 0.21
CA THR A 209 34.79 -21.27 -0.35
C THR A 209 35.56 -22.48 0.19
N ARG A 210 35.48 -22.76 1.50
CA ARG A 210 36.10 -23.94 2.11
C ARG A 210 35.50 -25.24 1.54
N ASP A 211 34.18 -25.30 1.43
CA ASP A 211 33.47 -26.45 0.90
C ASP A 211 33.85 -26.70 -0.57
N MET A 212 33.99 -25.65 -1.37
CA MET A 212 34.45 -25.72 -2.77
C MET A 212 35.88 -26.25 -2.86
N GLU A 213 36.79 -25.81 -1.99
CA GLU A 213 38.16 -26.29 -1.95
C GLU A 213 38.20 -27.78 -1.54
N THR A 214 37.39 -28.18 -0.57
CA THR A 214 37.27 -29.57 -0.13
C THR A 214 36.72 -30.48 -1.24
N ALA A 215 35.67 -30.06 -1.95
CA ALA A 215 35.13 -30.79 -3.09
C ALA A 215 36.14 -30.93 -4.22
N SER A 216 36.91 -29.84 -4.49
CA SER A 216 37.99 -29.88 -5.49
C SER A 216 39.12 -30.85 -5.13
N GLN A 217 39.50 -30.89 -3.85
CA GLN A 217 40.51 -31.86 -3.36
C GLN A 217 40.00 -33.30 -3.44
N ALA A 218 38.72 -33.53 -3.24
CA ALA A 218 38.05 -34.82 -3.39
C ALA A 218 37.79 -35.21 -4.86
N LEU A 219 38.21 -34.38 -5.82
CA LEU A 219 37.98 -34.49 -7.26
C LEU A 219 36.49 -34.47 -7.66
N ASP A 220 35.62 -33.97 -6.80
CA ASP A 220 34.20 -33.71 -7.11
C ASP A 220 34.07 -32.34 -7.79
N PHE A 221 34.39 -32.32 -9.09
CA PHE A 221 34.42 -31.10 -9.88
C PHE A 221 33.04 -30.53 -10.15
N GLU A 222 31.97 -31.35 -10.14
CA GLU A 222 30.59 -30.86 -10.32
C GLU A 222 30.14 -30.07 -9.12
N GLU A 223 30.37 -30.55 -7.92
CA GLU A 223 30.06 -29.86 -6.68
C GLU A 223 30.93 -28.63 -6.50
N ALA A 224 32.24 -28.69 -6.79
CA ALA A 224 33.12 -27.54 -6.76
C ALA A 224 32.67 -26.44 -7.73
N ALA A 225 32.21 -26.79 -8.93
CA ALA A 225 31.67 -25.84 -9.90
C ALA A 225 30.35 -25.22 -9.41
N ARG A 226 29.46 -25.98 -8.82
CA ARG A 226 28.20 -25.50 -8.22
C ARG A 226 28.47 -24.46 -7.13
N LEU A 227 29.39 -24.75 -6.21
CA LEU A 227 29.77 -23.86 -5.11
C LEU A 227 30.46 -22.59 -5.62
N ARG A 228 31.34 -22.70 -6.63
CA ARG A 228 31.96 -21.55 -7.30
C ARG A 228 30.91 -20.60 -7.87
N ASP A 229 29.91 -21.12 -8.54
CA ASP A 229 28.85 -20.32 -9.16
C ASP A 229 27.97 -19.64 -8.09
N GLN A 230 27.69 -20.30 -6.97
CA GLN A 230 27.02 -19.70 -5.80
C GLN A 230 27.86 -18.52 -5.23
N ILE A 231 29.15 -18.72 -5.01
CA ILE A 231 30.08 -17.70 -4.53
C ILE A 231 30.10 -16.50 -5.50
N GLN A 232 30.17 -16.75 -6.80
CA GLN A 232 30.16 -15.70 -7.81
C GLN A 232 28.87 -14.84 -7.75
N HIS A 233 27.73 -15.49 -7.63
CA HIS A 233 26.45 -14.79 -7.47
C HIS A 233 26.39 -13.99 -6.16
N LEU A 234 26.89 -14.52 -5.04
CA LEU A 234 26.95 -13.79 -3.77
C LEU A 234 27.88 -12.56 -3.85
N ARG A 235 29.02 -12.68 -4.49
CA ARG A 235 29.96 -11.55 -4.71
C ARG A 235 29.34 -10.45 -5.59
N GLN A 236 28.63 -10.81 -6.65
CA GLN A 236 27.87 -9.84 -7.47
C GLN A 236 26.81 -9.08 -6.69
N LEU A 237 26.18 -9.75 -5.71
CA LEU A 237 25.24 -9.14 -4.80
C LEU A 237 25.90 -8.13 -3.86
N GLN A 238 27.03 -8.51 -3.28
CA GLN A 238 27.79 -7.64 -2.39
C GLN A 238 28.22 -6.37 -3.11
N GLN A 239 28.62 -6.45 -4.37
CA GLN A 239 29.00 -5.28 -5.18
C GLN A 239 27.82 -4.31 -5.45
N ARG A 240 26.59 -4.79 -5.49
CA ARG A 240 25.37 -3.95 -5.66
C ARG A 240 24.86 -3.34 -4.37
N GLN A 241 25.27 -3.86 -3.22
CA GLN A 241 24.82 -3.40 -1.90
C GLN A 241 25.94 -2.61 -1.18
N PHE A 242 26.41 -1.52 -1.79
CA PHE A 242 27.39 -0.62 -1.17
C PHE A 242 26.76 0.16 0.00
N VAL A 243 26.53 -0.48 1.14
CA VAL A 243 26.58 0.11 2.50
C VAL A 243 26.59 -1.04 3.52
N ASP A 244 27.67 -1.78 3.61
CA ASP A 244 27.92 -2.66 4.75
C ASP A 244 28.74 -1.85 5.77
N THR A 245 28.09 -1.36 6.79
CA THR A 245 28.69 -0.45 7.77
C THR A 245 28.67 -1.03 9.19
N GLY A 246 28.86 -2.34 9.35
CA GLY A 246 29.11 -2.95 10.68
C GLY A 246 28.19 -2.47 11.83
N GLY A 247 27.02 -1.91 11.52
CA GLY A 247 26.08 -1.32 12.47
C GLY A 247 24.88 -2.22 12.72
N GLY A 248 24.27 -2.09 13.90
CA GLY A 248 23.08 -2.83 14.30
C GLY A 248 21.80 -2.41 13.57
N ASP A 249 20.67 -2.76 14.14
CA ASP A 249 19.34 -2.41 13.66
C ASP A 249 19.01 -0.96 13.98
N ALA A 250 18.64 -0.18 12.98
CA ALA A 250 18.23 1.21 13.13
C ALA A 250 17.09 1.57 12.17
N ASP A 251 16.23 2.48 12.59
CA ASP A 251 15.32 3.19 11.71
C ASP A 251 15.67 4.68 11.74
N VAL A 252 15.77 5.31 10.56
CA VAL A 252 16.18 6.70 10.43
C VAL A 252 15.03 7.53 9.86
N PHE A 253 14.59 8.52 10.62
CA PHE A 253 13.49 9.40 10.28
C PHE A 253 14.01 10.78 9.89
N ALA A 254 13.70 11.23 8.69
CA ALA A 254 14.06 12.57 8.24
C ALA A 254 12.83 13.31 7.70
N LEU A 255 12.65 14.53 8.16
CA LEU A 255 11.59 15.44 7.75
C LEU A 255 12.15 16.49 6.79
N ALA A 256 11.45 16.69 5.67
CA ALA A 256 11.60 17.83 4.80
C ALA A 256 10.28 18.60 4.74
N THR A 257 10.34 19.93 4.80
CA THR A 257 9.17 20.82 4.78
C THR A 257 9.32 21.93 3.73
N ARG A 258 8.20 22.34 3.14
CA ARG A 258 8.03 23.53 2.31
C ARG A 258 6.66 24.12 2.61
N PRO A 259 6.38 25.39 2.30
CA PRO A 259 5.05 25.96 2.47
C PRO A 259 3.97 25.05 1.84
N GLY A 260 3.03 24.59 2.67
CA GLY A 260 1.90 23.75 2.24
C GLY A 260 2.22 22.26 1.96
N ALA A 261 3.48 21.80 2.10
CA ALA A 261 3.84 20.42 1.85
C ALA A 261 4.95 19.92 2.80
N LEU A 262 4.90 18.65 3.13
CA LEU A 262 5.92 18.00 3.94
C LEU A 262 6.07 16.52 3.56
N CYS A 263 7.27 15.98 3.80
CA CYS A 263 7.57 14.58 3.59
C CYS A 263 8.45 14.05 4.71
N ILE A 264 8.08 12.91 5.27
CA ILE A 264 8.93 12.16 6.21
C ILE A 264 9.44 10.92 5.51
N SER A 265 10.75 10.82 5.38
CA SER A 265 11.43 9.62 4.87
C SER A 265 11.86 8.75 6.05
N VAL A 266 11.53 7.46 5.98
CA VAL A 266 11.94 6.44 6.95
C VAL A 266 12.85 5.45 6.25
N LEU A 267 14.12 5.43 6.62
CA LEU A 267 15.06 4.40 6.19
C LEU A 267 15.06 3.26 7.21
N THR A 268 14.92 2.04 6.72
CA THR A 268 14.98 0.84 7.56
C THR A 268 16.32 0.14 7.37
N LEU A 269 17.10 0.07 8.44
CA LEU A 269 18.37 -0.64 8.47
C LEU A 269 18.26 -1.86 9.41
N ARG A 270 18.72 -3.00 8.94
CA ARG A 270 18.85 -4.22 9.75
C ARG A 270 20.23 -4.80 9.55
N GLN A 271 20.91 -5.03 10.67
CA GLN A 271 22.30 -5.48 10.71
C GLN A 271 23.27 -4.64 9.85
N GLY A 272 23.10 -3.31 9.91
CA GLY A 272 23.89 -2.38 9.13
C GLY A 272 23.50 -2.25 7.64
N ARG A 273 22.54 -3.05 7.14
CA ARG A 273 22.07 -3.01 5.75
C ARG A 273 20.84 -2.16 5.58
N LEU A 274 20.85 -1.33 4.57
CA LEU A 274 19.66 -0.57 4.16
C LEU A 274 18.68 -1.50 3.44
N LEU A 275 17.56 -1.82 4.10
CA LEU A 275 16.47 -2.58 3.48
C LEU A 275 15.62 -1.74 2.53
N GLY A 276 15.67 -0.41 2.66
CA GLY A 276 15.02 0.54 1.77
C GLY A 276 14.48 1.78 2.48
N ALA A 277 13.82 2.63 1.70
CA ALA A 277 13.21 3.88 2.13
C ALA A 277 11.68 3.83 2.00
N ARG A 278 10.99 4.50 2.90
CA ARG A 278 9.55 4.75 2.85
C ARG A 278 9.28 6.22 3.04
N HIS A 279 8.35 6.75 2.26
CA HIS A 279 7.98 8.15 2.35
C HIS A 279 6.55 8.28 2.84
N HIS A 280 6.33 9.22 3.75
CA HIS A 280 5.04 9.52 4.35
C HIS A 280 4.75 11.01 4.21
N GLU A 281 3.50 11.34 3.93
CA GLU A 281 2.99 12.68 3.74
C GLU A 281 1.84 12.93 4.74
N PRO A 282 2.16 13.04 6.05
CA PRO A 282 1.13 13.29 7.05
C PRO A 282 0.56 14.70 6.93
N ALA A 283 -0.74 14.86 7.19
CA ALA A 283 -1.35 16.18 7.28
C ALA A 283 -0.90 16.89 8.56
N ASN A 284 -0.40 18.13 8.45
CA ASN A 284 -0.08 18.97 9.61
C ASN A 284 -1.27 19.88 9.96
N GLY A 285 -2.22 19.32 10.72
CA GLY A 285 -3.47 19.99 11.09
C GLY A 285 -3.29 21.23 11.96
N LEU A 286 -2.25 21.26 12.81
CA LEU A 286 -1.99 22.35 13.75
C LEU A 286 -0.79 23.23 13.37
N ASP A 287 -0.18 22.99 12.22
CA ASP A 287 1.02 23.73 11.78
C ASP A 287 2.18 23.61 12.78
N LEU A 288 2.38 22.39 13.26
CA LEU A 288 3.44 22.09 14.23
C LEU A 288 4.82 22.36 13.65
N GLY A 289 5.74 22.81 14.49
CA GLY A 289 7.15 22.90 14.14
C GLY A 289 7.77 21.52 13.82
N PRO A 290 8.93 21.51 13.13
CA PRO A 290 9.56 20.26 12.65
C PRO A 290 9.82 19.23 13.73
N GLU A 291 10.24 19.67 14.93
CA GLU A 291 10.59 18.81 16.05
C GLU A 291 9.35 18.12 16.65
N ALA A 292 8.29 18.89 16.91
CA ALA A 292 7.04 18.36 17.44
C ALA A 292 6.36 17.44 16.43
N LEU A 293 6.31 17.84 15.15
CA LEU A 293 5.74 17.06 14.07
C LEU A 293 6.44 15.71 13.92
N LEU A 294 7.77 15.70 13.95
CA LEU A 294 8.55 14.47 13.85
C LEU A 294 8.37 13.58 15.08
N GLY A 295 8.26 14.19 16.27
CA GLY A 295 8.00 13.50 17.52
C GLY A 295 6.65 12.77 17.54
N ASP A 296 5.59 13.47 17.14
CA ASP A 296 4.25 12.90 17.02
C ASP A 296 4.22 11.77 15.97
N PHE A 297 4.89 11.98 14.83
CA PHE A 297 4.97 10.96 13.79
C PHE A 297 5.67 9.70 14.27
N VAL A 298 6.84 9.80 14.89
CA VAL A 298 7.61 8.65 15.40
C VAL A 298 6.83 7.92 16.50
N SER A 299 6.15 8.65 17.37
CA SER A 299 5.28 8.07 18.39
C SER A 299 4.14 7.25 17.77
N GLN A 300 3.41 7.80 16.81
CA GLN A 300 2.36 7.07 16.08
C GLN A 300 2.93 5.88 15.30
N PHE A 301 4.10 6.07 14.68
CA PHE A 301 4.73 5.04 13.87
C PHE A 301 4.97 3.75 14.65
N TYR A 302 5.41 3.83 15.89
CA TYR A 302 5.67 2.66 16.73
C TYR A 302 4.53 2.31 17.69
N LEU A 303 3.94 3.28 18.35
CA LEU A 303 2.96 3.03 19.43
C LEU A 303 1.55 2.81 18.86
N GLY A 304 1.20 3.50 17.79
CA GLY A 304 -0.08 3.34 17.11
C GLY A 304 -0.23 2.02 16.36
N GLN A 305 0.85 1.30 16.08
CA GLN A 305 0.86 0.06 15.29
C GLN A 305 1.80 -0.99 15.90
N SER A 306 1.51 -2.28 15.66
CA SER A 306 2.42 -3.37 16.04
C SER A 306 3.56 -3.46 15.04
N ARG A 307 4.65 -2.73 15.32
CA ARG A 307 5.87 -2.74 14.50
C ARG A 307 7.05 -3.27 15.30
N GLU A 308 8.01 -3.85 14.61
CA GLU A 308 9.29 -4.19 15.19
C GLU A 308 10.06 -2.90 15.51
N ILE A 309 10.50 -2.79 16.75
CA ILE A 309 11.24 -1.62 17.22
C ILE A 309 12.73 -1.97 17.17
N PRO A 310 13.55 -1.25 16.38
CA PRO A 310 14.99 -1.46 16.33
C PRO A 310 15.68 -1.01 17.64
N ALA A 311 16.93 -1.37 17.82
CA ALA A 311 17.69 -0.91 18.99
C ALA A 311 17.97 0.61 18.95
N GLU A 312 17.99 1.20 17.76
CA GLU A 312 18.28 2.62 17.58
C GLU A 312 17.26 3.29 16.64
N VAL A 313 16.76 4.45 17.06
CA VAL A 313 15.91 5.34 16.27
C VAL A 313 16.65 6.66 16.10
N ILE A 314 17.00 6.98 14.87
CA ILE A 314 17.75 8.20 14.50
C ILE A 314 16.79 9.19 13.87
N THR A 315 16.87 10.46 14.26
CA THR A 315 15.97 11.50 13.73
C THR A 315 16.77 12.67 13.14
N SER A 316 16.19 13.35 12.16
CA SER A 316 16.81 14.53 11.52
C SER A 316 16.74 15.79 12.39
N HIS A 317 15.81 15.82 13.35
CA HIS A 317 15.61 16.93 14.29
C HIS A 317 15.52 16.37 15.71
N PRO A 318 15.88 17.16 16.73
CA PRO A 318 15.70 16.75 18.11
C PRO A 318 14.20 16.56 18.42
N LEU A 319 13.87 15.51 19.15
CA LEU A 319 12.49 15.27 19.57
C LEU A 319 12.27 15.85 20.97
N PRO A 320 11.19 16.59 21.24
CA PRO A 320 10.94 17.19 22.55
C PRO A 320 10.90 16.18 23.69
N ASP A 321 10.34 14.99 23.44
CA ASP A 321 10.15 13.92 24.43
C ASP A 321 11.00 12.67 24.12
N ALA A 322 12.19 12.82 23.53
CA ALA A 322 13.03 11.70 23.08
C ALA A 322 13.29 10.65 24.19
N ALA A 323 13.54 11.09 25.43
CA ALA A 323 13.78 10.20 26.56
C ALA A 323 12.52 9.41 26.96
N LEU A 324 11.35 10.06 27.00
CA LEU A 324 10.07 9.44 27.29
C LEU A 324 9.71 8.41 26.21
N LEU A 325 9.89 8.78 24.95
CA LEU A 325 9.64 7.89 23.83
C LEU A 325 10.58 6.68 23.85
N ALA A 326 11.89 6.87 24.14
CA ALA A 326 12.86 5.78 24.26
C ALA A 326 12.46 4.80 25.39
N HIS A 327 11.97 5.33 26.51
CA HIS A 327 11.49 4.51 27.63
C HIS A 327 10.25 3.69 27.25
N ALA A 328 9.21 4.34 26.69
CA ALA A 328 7.98 3.68 26.26
C ALA A 328 8.22 2.61 25.18
N LEU A 329 9.11 2.89 24.22
CA LEU A 329 9.52 1.92 23.21
C LEU A 329 10.31 0.77 23.81
N GLY A 330 11.15 1.04 24.82
CA GLY A 330 11.94 0.04 25.56
C GLY A 330 11.07 -0.94 26.33
N GLU A 331 10.08 -0.45 27.08
CA GLU A 331 9.08 -1.29 27.76
C GLU A 331 8.34 -2.20 26.79
N ARG A 332 7.87 -1.62 25.67
CA ARG A 332 7.15 -2.38 24.65
C ARG A 332 7.99 -3.43 23.93
N ALA A 333 9.28 -3.14 23.71
CA ALA A 333 10.21 -4.03 23.00
C ALA A 333 10.92 -5.03 23.91
N GLY A 334 10.85 -4.89 25.25
CA GLY A 334 11.60 -5.68 26.22
C GLY A 334 13.12 -5.50 26.12
N LYS A 335 13.60 -4.37 25.57
CA LYS A 335 15.03 -4.06 25.40
C LYS A 335 15.29 -2.56 25.46
N ARG A 336 16.55 -2.18 25.73
CA ARG A 336 16.94 -0.77 25.71
C ARG A 336 16.87 -0.21 24.29
N ILE A 337 16.14 0.88 24.10
CA ILE A 337 16.02 1.62 22.83
C ILE A 337 16.71 2.97 22.98
N ARG A 338 17.47 3.36 21.95
CA ARG A 338 18.08 4.68 21.84
C ARG A 338 17.34 5.52 20.81
N VAL A 339 16.86 6.69 21.21
CA VAL A 339 16.29 7.70 20.30
C VAL A 339 17.23 8.91 20.31
N THR A 340 17.75 9.30 19.16
CA THR A 340 18.76 10.37 19.05
C THR A 340 18.77 11.05 17.69
N ASP A 341 19.06 12.35 17.68
CA ASP A 341 19.36 13.17 16.52
C ASP A 341 20.88 13.39 16.34
N GLN A 342 21.65 13.13 17.40
CA GLN A 342 23.10 13.36 17.43
C GLN A 342 23.85 12.07 17.07
N VAL A 343 24.33 12.00 15.84
CA VAL A 343 25.04 10.83 15.32
C VAL A 343 26.32 11.25 14.57
N ARG A 344 27.31 10.34 14.56
CA ARG A 344 28.61 10.52 13.87
C ARG A 344 28.90 9.31 12.96
N GLY A 345 29.89 9.46 12.08
CA GLY A 345 30.30 8.38 11.17
C GLY A 345 29.17 7.95 10.23
N HIS A 346 29.02 6.66 10.03
CA HIS A 346 27.99 6.16 9.07
C HIS A 346 26.57 6.45 9.52
N ARG A 347 26.30 6.58 10.83
CA ARG A 347 24.96 7.00 11.30
C ARG A 347 24.61 8.41 10.83
N ALA A 348 25.58 9.31 10.76
CA ALA A 348 25.40 10.63 10.18
C ALA A 348 25.15 10.56 8.67
N GLN A 349 25.83 9.64 7.96
CA GLN A 349 25.58 9.39 6.55
C GLN A 349 24.16 8.84 6.30
N TRP A 350 23.67 7.91 7.14
CA TRP A 350 22.29 7.42 7.07
C TRP A 350 21.26 8.54 7.29
N ARG A 351 21.52 9.42 8.29
CA ARG A 351 20.65 10.57 8.54
C ARG A 351 20.63 11.52 7.35
N GLU A 352 21.78 11.78 6.75
CA GLU A 352 21.89 12.62 5.56
C GLU A 352 21.21 11.98 4.34
N LEU A 353 21.37 10.67 4.15
CA LEU A 353 20.68 9.93 3.10
C LEU A 353 19.16 10.02 3.29
N ALA A 354 18.65 9.86 4.52
CA ALA A 354 17.23 10.00 4.82
C ALA A 354 16.71 11.41 4.51
N ARG A 355 17.50 12.45 4.83
CA ARG A 355 17.19 13.86 4.55
C ARG A 355 17.13 14.11 3.05
N THR A 356 18.12 13.69 2.31
CA THR A 356 18.16 13.80 0.85
C THR A 356 16.96 13.11 0.20
N ASN A 357 16.59 11.92 0.67
CA ASN A 357 15.41 11.20 0.18
C ASN A 357 14.11 11.95 0.47
N ALA A 358 13.97 12.53 1.67
CA ALA A 358 12.80 13.32 2.02
C ALA A 358 12.69 14.59 1.14
N GLU A 359 13.80 15.29 0.91
CA GLU A 359 13.87 16.50 0.08
C GLU A 359 13.56 16.20 -1.40
N GLN A 360 14.13 15.12 -1.95
CA GLN A 360 13.86 14.71 -3.33
C GLN A 360 12.41 14.31 -3.53
N GLN A 361 11.85 13.54 -2.60
CA GLN A 361 10.43 13.16 -2.66
C GLN A 361 9.52 14.39 -2.60
N LEU A 362 9.80 15.31 -1.68
CA LEU A 362 9.03 16.56 -1.53
C LEU A 362 9.13 17.44 -2.79
N ALA A 363 10.33 17.57 -3.37
CA ALA A 363 10.52 18.31 -4.60
C ALA A 363 9.76 17.69 -5.78
N GLY A 364 9.78 16.36 -5.92
CA GLY A 364 8.99 15.63 -6.92
C GLY A 364 7.50 15.80 -6.75
N GLN A 365 7.01 15.77 -5.50
CA GLN A 365 5.61 15.99 -5.15
C GLN A 365 5.17 17.41 -5.55
N LEU A 366 5.93 18.45 -5.16
CA LEU A 366 5.62 19.83 -5.49
C LEU A 366 5.66 20.08 -7.00
N ALA A 367 6.64 19.51 -7.71
CA ALA A 367 6.70 19.60 -9.17
C ALA A 367 5.47 18.96 -9.82
N SER A 368 5.04 17.79 -9.32
CA SER A 368 3.83 17.11 -9.79
C SER A 368 2.56 17.92 -9.52
N GLN A 369 2.42 18.50 -8.31
CA GLN A 369 1.29 19.35 -7.95
C GLN A 369 1.25 20.63 -8.81
N ASN A 370 2.37 21.30 -9.00
CA ASN A 370 2.47 22.48 -9.86
C ASN A 370 2.14 22.15 -11.31
N GLN A 371 2.60 21.02 -11.83
CA GLN A 371 2.25 20.57 -13.17
C GLN A 371 0.74 20.27 -13.29
N LEU A 372 0.17 19.64 -12.27
CA LEU A 372 -1.27 19.35 -12.24
C LEU A 372 -2.09 20.64 -12.19
N ALA A 373 -1.72 21.59 -11.33
CA ALA A 373 -2.38 22.91 -11.25
C ALA A 373 -2.35 23.64 -12.60
N LYS A 374 -1.20 23.64 -13.30
CA LYS A 374 -1.09 24.19 -14.66
C LYS A 374 -2.01 23.48 -15.66
N ARG A 375 -2.18 22.17 -15.55
CA ARG A 375 -3.08 21.40 -16.40
C ARG A 375 -4.56 21.76 -16.15
N PHE A 376 -4.94 21.94 -14.88
CA PHE A 376 -6.30 22.38 -14.51
C PHE A 376 -6.59 23.79 -15.02
N GLU A 377 -5.63 24.69 -14.90
CA GLU A 377 -5.77 26.06 -15.41
C GLU A 377 -5.87 26.08 -16.93
N ALA A 378 -5.03 25.32 -17.63
CA ALA A 378 -5.15 25.18 -19.08
C ALA A 378 -6.49 24.58 -19.52
N LEU A 379 -7.07 23.66 -18.71
CA LEU A 379 -8.40 23.13 -18.96
C LEU A 379 -9.48 24.20 -18.76
N ARG A 380 -9.38 25.03 -17.72
CA ARG A 380 -10.24 26.18 -17.47
C ARG A 380 -10.27 27.11 -18.70
N GLU A 381 -9.08 27.48 -19.19
CA GLU A 381 -8.94 28.36 -20.35
C GLU A 381 -9.50 27.73 -21.62
N ALA A 382 -9.15 26.47 -21.91
CA ALA A 382 -9.58 25.75 -23.10
C ALA A 382 -11.11 25.60 -23.18
N LEU A 383 -11.77 25.41 -22.03
CA LEU A 383 -13.22 25.26 -21.92
C LEU A 383 -13.94 26.57 -21.59
N ALA A 384 -13.22 27.69 -21.50
CA ALA A 384 -13.74 29.01 -21.10
C ALA A 384 -14.62 28.96 -19.83
N LEU A 385 -14.12 28.26 -18.79
CA LEU A 385 -14.81 28.17 -17.52
C LEU A 385 -14.54 29.43 -16.70
N GLU A 386 -15.54 29.87 -15.91
CA GLU A 386 -15.43 31.05 -15.04
C GLU A 386 -14.37 30.86 -13.94
N ALA A 387 -14.24 29.64 -13.41
CA ALA A 387 -13.28 29.29 -12.39
C ALA A 387 -12.61 27.95 -12.71
N THR A 388 -11.42 27.71 -12.15
CA THR A 388 -10.74 26.42 -12.22
C THR A 388 -11.60 25.37 -11.53
N PRO A 389 -11.97 24.27 -12.21
CA PRO A 389 -12.87 23.27 -11.66
C PRO A 389 -12.20 22.59 -10.45
N ALA A 390 -12.90 22.52 -9.33
CA ALA A 390 -12.41 21.89 -8.11
C ALA A 390 -12.60 20.36 -8.15
N ARG A 391 -13.66 19.87 -8.86
CA ARG A 391 -13.97 18.45 -8.95
C ARG A 391 -14.35 18.05 -10.37
N LEU A 392 -13.61 17.07 -10.90
CA LEU A 392 -13.87 16.43 -12.20
C LEU A 392 -14.32 14.99 -11.97
N GLU A 393 -15.38 14.56 -12.65
CA GLU A 393 -15.80 13.15 -12.68
C GLU A 393 -15.73 12.63 -14.11
N CYS A 394 -15.19 11.44 -14.34
CA CYS A 394 -15.15 10.81 -15.65
C CYS A 394 -15.83 9.45 -15.63
N PHE A 395 -16.76 9.27 -16.56
CA PHE A 395 -17.48 8.02 -16.76
C PHE A 395 -16.98 7.29 -18.03
N ASP A 396 -16.75 6.00 -17.86
CA ASP A 396 -16.36 5.06 -18.93
C ASP A 396 -17.22 3.81 -18.85
N ILE A 397 -17.71 3.32 -20.00
CA ILE A 397 -18.44 2.05 -20.10
C ILE A 397 -17.48 0.98 -20.58
N SER A 398 -17.41 -0.10 -19.84
CA SER A 398 -16.54 -1.22 -20.17
C SER A 398 -17.33 -2.53 -20.24
N HIS A 399 -17.16 -3.24 -21.36
CA HIS A 399 -17.74 -4.55 -21.59
C HIS A 399 -16.69 -5.63 -21.40
N SER A 400 -17.03 -6.70 -20.71
CA SER A 400 -16.25 -7.93 -20.74
C SER A 400 -16.91 -8.92 -21.69
N HIS A 401 -16.15 -9.51 -22.58
CA HIS A 401 -16.63 -10.52 -23.54
C HIS A 401 -17.44 -11.61 -22.82
N GLY A 402 -18.77 -11.56 -22.93
CA GLY A 402 -19.69 -12.54 -22.35
C GLY A 402 -20.14 -12.30 -20.91
N GLU A 403 -19.79 -11.19 -20.24
CA GLU A 403 -20.16 -10.87 -18.86
C GLU A 403 -20.75 -9.46 -18.71
N ALA A 404 -21.37 -9.19 -17.56
CA ALA A 404 -22.09 -7.97 -17.23
C ALA A 404 -21.32 -6.66 -17.56
N THR A 405 -22.01 -5.72 -18.19
CA THR A 405 -21.54 -4.34 -18.44
C THR A 405 -21.33 -3.60 -17.13
N VAL A 406 -20.25 -2.84 -17.04
CA VAL A 406 -19.90 -2.03 -15.86
C VAL A 406 -19.55 -0.62 -16.29
N ALA A 407 -20.15 0.37 -15.64
CA ALA A 407 -19.70 1.74 -15.73
C ALA A 407 -18.72 2.07 -14.61
N SER A 408 -17.61 2.71 -14.92
CA SER A 408 -16.66 3.24 -13.95
C SER A 408 -16.80 4.76 -13.85
N CYS A 409 -16.69 5.28 -12.62
CA CYS A 409 -16.59 6.69 -12.33
C CYS A 409 -15.29 6.94 -11.58
N VAL A 410 -14.39 7.73 -12.14
CA VAL A 410 -13.18 8.22 -11.48
C VAL A 410 -13.33 9.69 -11.17
N VAL A 411 -12.68 10.13 -10.09
CA VAL A 411 -12.78 11.48 -9.57
C VAL A 411 -11.40 12.09 -9.45
N PHE A 412 -11.27 13.33 -9.92
CA PHE A 412 -10.04 14.12 -9.84
C PHE A 412 -10.32 15.50 -9.22
N ASP A 413 -9.35 15.99 -8.48
CA ASP A 413 -9.27 17.37 -7.99
C ASP A 413 -7.88 17.95 -8.26
N ALA A 414 -7.62 19.16 -7.77
CA ALA A 414 -6.32 19.83 -7.91
C ALA A 414 -5.14 19.06 -7.28
N SER A 415 -5.42 18.10 -6.38
CA SER A 415 -4.42 17.20 -5.77
C SER A 415 -4.20 15.92 -6.59
N GLY A 416 -5.04 15.67 -7.59
CA GLY A 416 -4.98 14.48 -8.45
C GLY A 416 -6.16 13.51 -8.28
N PRO A 417 -5.94 12.20 -8.49
CA PRO A 417 -7.00 11.19 -8.43
C PRO A 417 -7.50 10.94 -7.01
N ARG A 418 -8.78 11.24 -6.72
CA ARG A 418 -9.48 10.97 -5.44
C ARG A 418 -10.02 9.55 -5.40
N LYS A 419 -9.16 8.58 -5.14
CA LYS A 419 -9.51 7.15 -5.19
C LYS A 419 -10.60 6.73 -4.19
N SER A 420 -10.79 7.45 -3.09
CA SER A 420 -11.89 7.25 -2.12
C SER A 420 -13.27 7.42 -2.76
N ASP A 421 -13.35 8.30 -3.76
CA ASP A 421 -14.59 8.70 -4.41
C ASP A 421 -14.87 7.90 -5.69
N TYR A 422 -13.96 7.01 -6.10
CA TYR A 422 -14.18 6.14 -7.25
C TYR A 422 -15.36 5.20 -7.03
N ARG A 423 -16.21 5.06 -8.04
CA ARG A 423 -17.39 4.18 -7.98
C ARG A 423 -17.46 3.28 -9.21
N ARG A 424 -18.06 2.11 -9.03
CA ARG A 424 -18.46 1.20 -10.10
C ARG A 424 -19.95 0.99 -10.04
N PHE A 425 -20.58 1.06 -11.18
CA PHE A 425 -22.01 0.82 -11.35
C PHE A 425 -22.18 -0.47 -12.13
N ASN A 426 -22.81 -1.46 -11.52
CA ASN A 426 -23.26 -2.65 -12.23
C ASN A 426 -24.46 -2.28 -13.09
N ILE A 427 -24.38 -2.55 -14.37
CA ILE A 427 -25.45 -2.29 -15.31
C ILE A 427 -26.28 -3.55 -15.44
N GLU A 428 -27.60 -3.44 -15.30
CA GLU A 428 -28.54 -4.54 -15.30
C GLU A 428 -29.68 -4.28 -16.31
N GLY A 429 -30.13 -5.32 -17.02
CA GLY A 429 -31.23 -5.21 -17.96
C GLY A 429 -30.95 -4.40 -19.23
N VAL A 430 -29.68 -4.22 -19.58
CA VAL A 430 -29.23 -3.55 -20.80
C VAL A 430 -28.61 -4.58 -21.75
N GLU A 431 -28.94 -4.50 -23.04
CA GLU A 431 -28.37 -5.39 -24.04
C GLU A 431 -26.85 -5.22 -24.14
N ALA A 432 -26.15 -6.32 -24.42
CA ALA A 432 -24.69 -6.29 -24.55
C ALA A 432 -24.28 -5.42 -25.76
N GLY A 433 -23.48 -4.37 -25.49
CA GLY A 433 -23.04 -3.42 -26.52
C GLY A 433 -23.85 -2.12 -26.59
N ASP A 434 -24.93 -1.99 -25.81
CA ASP A 434 -25.66 -0.72 -25.71
C ASP A 434 -25.02 0.22 -24.67
N ASP A 435 -23.96 0.92 -25.12
CA ASP A 435 -23.23 1.89 -24.30
C ASP A 435 -24.10 3.08 -23.88
N TYR A 436 -25.13 3.42 -24.65
CA TYR A 436 -26.00 4.56 -24.37
C TYR A 436 -26.93 4.25 -23.18
N ALA A 437 -27.60 3.12 -23.20
CA ALA A 437 -28.44 2.70 -22.09
C ALA A 437 -27.63 2.44 -20.81
N ALA A 438 -26.42 1.88 -20.94
CA ALA A 438 -25.51 1.68 -19.82
C ALA A 438 -25.07 3.02 -19.20
N MET A 439 -24.68 4.00 -20.00
CA MET A 439 -24.31 5.34 -19.55
C MET A 439 -25.49 6.03 -18.86
N ARG A 440 -26.69 5.98 -19.47
CA ARG A 440 -27.92 6.53 -18.88
C ARG A 440 -28.20 5.97 -17.50
N GLN A 441 -28.12 4.65 -17.35
CA GLN A 441 -28.37 3.99 -16.07
C GLN A 441 -27.35 4.42 -15.00
N ALA A 442 -26.05 4.51 -15.36
CA ALA A 442 -24.99 4.89 -14.43
C ALA A 442 -25.12 6.35 -13.97
N LEU A 443 -25.34 7.27 -14.92
CA LEU A 443 -25.52 8.70 -14.62
C LEU A 443 -26.78 8.95 -13.81
N THR A 444 -27.90 8.31 -14.17
CA THR A 444 -29.16 8.42 -13.39
C THR A 444 -28.96 7.99 -11.95
N ARG A 445 -28.27 6.86 -11.71
CA ARG A 445 -27.96 6.40 -10.33
C ARG A 445 -27.06 7.38 -9.57
N ARG A 446 -26.03 7.94 -10.22
CA ARG A 446 -25.09 8.88 -9.59
C ARG A 446 -25.79 10.18 -9.21
N PHE A 447 -26.49 10.80 -10.14
CA PHE A 447 -27.10 12.11 -9.95
C PHE A 447 -28.40 12.08 -9.15
N ARG A 448 -29.10 10.95 -9.09
CA ARG A 448 -30.22 10.75 -8.14
C ARG A 448 -29.72 10.78 -6.70
N ARG A 449 -28.64 10.03 -6.41
CA ARG A 449 -28.00 10.05 -5.08
C ARG A 449 -27.49 11.45 -4.69
N LEU A 450 -26.94 12.18 -5.65
CA LEU A 450 -26.53 13.55 -5.41
C LEU A 450 -27.71 14.45 -4.99
N LYS A 451 -28.89 14.27 -5.60
CA LYS A 451 -30.12 14.99 -5.19
C LYS A 451 -30.60 14.59 -3.80
N GLU A 452 -30.35 13.36 -3.39
CA GLU A 452 -30.64 12.84 -2.06
C GLU A 452 -29.60 13.29 -1.00
N GLY A 453 -28.64 14.12 -1.39
CA GLY A 453 -27.58 14.65 -0.50
C GLY A 453 -26.35 13.75 -0.36
N GLU A 454 -26.23 12.70 -1.16
CA GLU A 454 -25.11 11.79 -1.11
C GLU A 454 -23.97 12.23 -2.05
N GLY A 455 -22.84 12.63 -1.49
CA GLY A 455 -21.60 12.96 -2.21
C GLY A 455 -21.55 14.42 -2.68
N GLU A 456 -20.41 14.79 -3.27
CA GLU A 456 -20.10 16.14 -3.75
C GLU A 456 -20.49 16.27 -5.24
N ARG A 457 -20.98 17.46 -5.63
CA ARG A 457 -21.30 17.79 -7.02
C ARG A 457 -20.00 18.04 -7.81
N PRO A 458 -19.84 17.46 -9.01
CA PRO A 458 -18.73 17.82 -9.89
C PRO A 458 -18.97 19.16 -10.57
N ASP A 459 -17.89 19.88 -10.87
CA ASP A 459 -17.93 21.08 -11.71
C ASP A 459 -17.93 20.71 -13.20
N LEU A 460 -17.24 19.63 -13.54
CA LEU A 460 -17.15 19.08 -14.89
C LEU A 460 -17.35 17.57 -14.87
N LEU A 461 -18.31 17.12 -15.68
CA LEU A 461 -18.51 15.71 -16.00
C LEU A 461 -17.91 15.38 -17.36
N ILE A 462 -16.99 14.45 -17.39
CA ILE A 462 -16.33 13.93 -18.59
C ILE A 462 -16.96 12.57 -18.94
N VAL A 463 -17.35 12.43 -20.19
CA VAL A 463 -17.84 11.16 -20.74
C VAL A 463 -16.82 10.66 -21.75
N ASP A 464 -16.27 9.45 -21.53
CA ASP A 464 -15.39 8.80 -22.51
C ASP A 464 -16.22 8.28 -23.67
N GLY A 465 -16.46 9.18 -24.64
CA GLY A 465 -17.29 8.90 -25.79
C GLY A 465 -17.57 10.12 -26.63
N GLY A 466 -18.21 9.87 -27.77
CA GLY A 466 -18.55 10.88 -28.75
C GLY A 466 -19.85 11.64 -28.45
N LYS A 467 -20.30 12.40 -29.43
CA LYS A 467 -21.49 13.26 -29.39
C LYS A 467 -22.75 12.54 -28.89
N GLY A 468 -22.94 11.26 -29.22
CA GLY A 468 -24.11 10.49 -28.81
C GLY A 468 -24.16 10.23 -27.30
N GLN A 469 -23.03 9.85 -26.70
CA GLN A 469 -22.96 9.63 -25.24
C GLN A 469 -23.06 10.94 -24.46
N LEU A 470 -22.53 12.04 -25.02
CA LEU A 470 -22.70 13.38 -24.45
C LEU A 470 -24.18 13.82 -24.47
N ASN A 471 -24.91 13.58 -25.58
CA ASN A 471 -26.33 13.87 -25.66
C ASN A 471 -27.14 13.06 -24.64
N MET A 472 -26.78 11.79 -24.43
CA MET A 472 -27.40 10.98 -23.39
C MET A 472 -27.20 11.59 -21.99
N ALA A 473 -26.01 12.09 -21.70
CA ALA A 473 -25.75 12.76 -20.42
C ALA A 473 -26.60 14.04 -20.26
N ARG A 474 -26.78 14.80 -21.35
CA ARG A 474 -27.66 15.99 -21.38
C ARG A 474 -29.12 15.64 -21.08
N GLU A 475 -29.65 14.57 -21.70
CA GLU A 475 -31.01 14.09 -21.44
C GLU A 475 -31.21 13.72 -19.98
N VAL A 476 -30.27 12.95 -19.38
CA VAL A 476 -30.33 12.58 -17.97
C VAL A 476 -30.30 13.81 -17.07
N PHE A 477 -29.48 14.83 -17.39
CA PHE A 477 -29.40 16.05 -16.61
C PHE A 477 -30.70 16.87 -16.70
N ALA A 478 -31.31 16.94 -17.91
CA ALA A 478 -32.60 17.58 -18.10
C ALA A 478 -33.73 16.88 -17.33
N GLU A 479 -33.78 15.54 -17.40
CA GLU A 479 -34.77 14.72 -16.68
C GLU A 479 -34.66 14.87 -15.16
N LEU A 480 -33.43 14.91 -14.65
CA LEU A 480 -33.18 15.03 -13.21
C LEU A 480 -33.13 16.47 -12.72
N GLY A 481 -33.18 17.47 -13.61
CA GLY A 481 -33.05 18.88 -13.27
C GLY A 481 -31.67 19.22 -12.66
N VAL A 482 -30.61 18.58 -13.15
CA VAL A 482 -29.23 18.84 -12.68
C VAL A 482 -28.72 20.11 -13.35
N THR A 483 -28.28 21.07 -12.54
CA THR A 483 -27.73 22.37 -12.99
C THR A 483 -26.35 22.60 -12.40
N GLY A 484 -25.56 23.47 -13.03
CA GLY A 484 -24.23 23.87 -12.52
C GLY A 484 -23.15 22.81 -12.67
N VAL A 485 -23.33 21.82 -13.54
CA VAL A 485 -22.32 20.83 -13.93
C VAL A 485 -22.09 20.99 -15.42
N ARG A 486 -20.86 21.22 -15.85
CA ARG A 486 -20.49 21.26 -17.26
C ARG A 486 -20.30 19.84 -17.79
N LEU A 487 -20.65 19.62 -19.06
CA LEU A 487 -20.49 18.33 -19.75
C LEU A 487 -19.42 18.40 -20.83
N LEU A 488 -18.56 17.38 -20.89
CA LEU A 488 -17.51 17.23 -21.88
C LEU A 488 -17.48 15.78 -22.40
N GLY A 489 -17.63 15.61 -23.70
CA GLY A 489 -17.39 14.33 -24.37
C GLY A 489 -15.96 14.26 -24.89
N VAL A 490 -15.27 13.16 -24.67
CA VAL A 490 -13.91 12.92 -25.16
C VAL A 490 -13.93 11.69 -26.04
N ALA A 491 -13.86 11.87 -27.38
CA ALA A 491 -13.82 10.79 -28.34
C ALA A 491 -12.41 10.56 -28.85
N LYS A 492 -12.10 9.30 -29.19
CA LYS A 492 -10.87 8.95 -29.91
C LYS A 492 -10.96 9.54 -31.31
N GLY A 493 -9.92 10.29 -31.71
CA GLY A 493 -9.83 10.84 -33.06
C GLY A 493 -9.86 9.76 -34.13
N THR A 494 -10.18 10.15 -35.36
CA THR A 494 -10.34 9.25 -36.52
C THR A 494 -9.16 8.33 -36.79
N THR A 495 -7.96 8.76 -36.44
CA THR A 495 -6.70 7.99 -36.60
C THR A 495 -6.37 7.06 -35.45
N ARG A 496 -7.12 7.07 -34.32
CA ARG A 496 -6.87 6.33 -33.08
C ARG A 496 -5.47 6.55 -32.47
N LYS A 497 -4.75 7.59 -32.89
CA LYS A 497 -3.47 7.98 -32.28
C LYS A 497 -3.71 8.85 -31.05
N ALA A 498 -2.97 8.62 -29.98
CA ALA A 498 -2.97 9.49 -28.81
C ALA A 498 -2.52 10.91 -29.22
N GLY A 499 -3.19 11.95 -28.68
CA GLY A 499 -2.93 13.34 -29.01
C GLY A 499 -3.82 13.93 -30.13
N LEU A 500 -4.77 13.15 -30.65
CA LEU A 500 -5.75 13.58 -31.66
C LEU A 500 -7.19 13.29 -31.19
N GLU A 501 -7.46 13.49 -29.90
CA GLU A 501 -8.79 13.37 -29.32
C GLU A 501 -9.66 14.55 -29.77
N THR A 502 -10.92 14.24 -30.13
CA THR A 502 -11.94 15.26 -30.43
C THR A 502 -12.78 15.51 -29.20
N LEU A 503 -12.83 16.76 -28.76
CA LEU A 503 -13.60 17.20 -27.60
C LEU A 503 -14.95 17.75 -28.04
N PHE A 504 -16.04 17.29 -27.42
CA PHE A 504 -17.40 17.77 -27.63
C PHE A 504 -17.86 18.55 -26.40
N ILE A 505 -18.12 19.84 -26.57
CA ILE A 505 -18.58 20.73 -25.48
C ILE A 505 -20.09 20.88 -25.57
N GLU A 506 -20.77 20.80 -24.43
CA GLU A 506 -22.23 20.89 -24.31
C GLU A 506 -22.85 22.16 -24.92
N THR A 507 -22.22 23.31 -24.71
CA THR A 507 -22.80 24.64 -24.99
C THR A 507 -22.68 25.07 -26.44
N VAL A 508 -21.84 24.41 -27.22
CA VAL A 508 -21.55 24.77 -28.61
C VAL A 508 -21.50 23.47 -29.42
N ASP A 509 -22.25 23.40 -30.50
CA ASP A 509 -22.17 22.28 -31.44
C ASP A 509 -20.78 22.28 -32.16
N ARG A 510 -19.74 22.61 -31.43
CA ARG A 510 -18.36 22.75 -31.86
C ARG A 510 -17.50 21.65 -31.22
N THR A 511 -16.69 21.05 -32.05
CA THR A 511 -15.55 20.26 -31.65
C THR A 511 -14.42 21.22 -31.28
N LEU A 512 -13.78 20.95 -30.15
CA LEU A 512 -12.55 21.64 -29.76
C LEU A 512 -11.38 20.68 -30.01
N ASP A 513 -10.50 21.06 -30.91
CA ASP A 513 -9.26 20.34 -31.16
C ASP A 513 -8.15 21.03 -30.40
N LEU A 514 -7.55 20.31 -29.45
CA LEU A 514 -6.40 20.79 -28.69
C LEU A 514 -5.11 20.27 -29.32
N ASP A 515 -4.09 21.11 -29.34
CA ASP A 515 -2.75 20.69 -29.74
C ASP A 515 -2.27 19.50 -28.89
N GLY A 516 -1.57 18.54 -29.52
CA GLY A 516 -1.07 17.34 -28.84
C GLY A 516 -0.14 17.61 -27.66
N THR A 517 0.44 18.82 -27.55
CA THR A 517 1.27 19.28 -26.45
C THR A 517 0.48 20.03 -25.37
N SER A 518 -0.83 20.24 -25.57
CA SER A 518 -1.69 20.99 -24.65
C SER A 518 -1.73 20.37 -23.26
N PRO A 519 -1.43 21.12 -22.18
CA PRO A 519 -1.56 20.63 -20.81
C PRO A 519 -3.01 20.20 -20.47
N ALA A 520 -4.01 20.87 -21.03
CA ALA A 520 -5.42 20.51 -20.90
C ALA A 520 -5.72 19.11 -21.49
N LEU A 521 -5.22 18.85 -22.70
CA LEU A 521 -5.35 17.55 -23.33
C LEU A 521 -4.68 16.44 -22.51
N HIS A 522 -3.47 16.69 -22.00
CA HIS A 522 -2.75 15.74 -21.13
C HIS A 522 -3.51 15.45 -19.83
N LEU A 523 -4.25 16.41 -19.27
CA LEU A 523 -5.11 16.15 -18.10
C LEU A 523 -6.27 15.23 -18.47
N LEU A 524 -6.97 15.51 -19.57
CA LEU A 524 -8.09 14.69 -20.04
C LEU A 524 -7.67 13.26 -20.39
N GLN A 525 -6.51 13.09 -21.04
CA GLN A 525 -5.92 11.78 -21.29
C GLN A 525 -5.61 11.03 -19.99
N HIS A 526 -4.98 11.69 -19.01
CA HIS A 526 -4.69 11.10 -17.72
C HIS A 526 -5.96 10.63 -16.98
N ILE A 527 -7.02 11.45 -16.99
CA ILE A 527 -8.31 11.11 -16.37
C ILE A 527 -8.95 9.91 -17.08
N ARG A 528 -8.96 9.90 -18.41
CA ARG A 528 -9.49 8.81 -19.22
C ARG A 528 -8.74 7.51 -19.00
N ASP A 529 -7.40 7.54 -19.06
CA ASP A 529 -6.57 6.37 -18.87
C ASP A 529 -6.75 5.77 -17.47
N GLU A 530 -6.93 6.63 -16.45
CA GLU A 530 -7.24 6.20 -15.10
C GLU A 530 -8.63 5.55 -15.02
N SER A 531 -9.64 6.06 -15.75
CA SER A 531 -10.97 5.45 -15.82
C SER A 531 -10.91 4.06 -16.46
N HIS A 532 -10.22 3.92 -17.59
CA HIS A 532 -9.97 2.63 -18.22
C HIS A 532 -9.21 1.67 -17.31
N ARG A 533 -8.14 2.14 -16.65
CA ARG A 533 -7.36 1.33 -15.71
C ARG A 533 -8.23 0.83 -14.55
N PHE A 534 -9.09 1.68 -14.02
CA PHE A 534 -10.00 1.33 -12.94
C PHE A 534 -11.06 0.32 -13.38
N ALA A 535 -11.62 0.46 -14.59
CA ALA A 535 -12.56 -0.48 -15.20
C ALA A 535 -11.91 -1.87 -15.36
N ILE A 536 -10.72 -1.95 -16.00
CA ILE A 536 -10.00 -3.20 -16.26
C ILE A 536 -9.63 -3.93 -14.95
N ALA A 537 -9.20 -3.21 -13.93
CA ALA A 537 -8.88 -3.80 -12.62
C ALA A 537 -10.09 -4.48 -11.98
N GLY A 538 -11.30 -3.93 -12.18
CA GLY A 538 -12.55 -4.54 -11.74
C GLY A 538 -12.90 -5.83 -12.47
N HIS A 539 -12.69 -5.86 -13.78
CA HIS A 539 -12.91 -7.05 -14.59
C HIS A 539 -11.96 -8.18 -14.23
N ARG A 540 -10.67 -7.90 -14.02
CA ARG A 540 -9.69 -8.91 -13.58
C ARG A 540 -10.07 -9.53 -12.24
N ALA A 541 -10.43 -8.71 -11.24
CA ALA A 541 -10.83 -9.19 -9.92
C ALA A 541 -12.11 -10.05 -9.97
N ARG A 542 -13.07 -9.72 -10.86
CA ARG A 542 -14.27 -10.54 -11.09
C ARG A 542 -13.94 -11.83 -11.83
N ARG A 543 -13.17 -11.77 -12.93
CA ARG A 543 -12.73 -12.97 -13.67
C ARG A 543 -12.01 -13.94 -12.78
N ASP A 544 -11.13 -13.47 -11.91
CA ASP A 544 -10.45 -14.32 -10.94
C ASP A 544 -11.45 -14.95 -9.95
N LYS A 545 -12.48 -14.21 -9.53
CA LYS A 545 -13.54 -14.72 -8.68
C LYS A 545 -14.43 -15.72 -9.41
N THR A 546 -14.86 -15.42 -10.64
CA THR A 546 -15.74 -16.27 -11.46
C THR A 546 -14.99 -17.49 -12.00
N ARG A 547 -13.74 -17.35 -12.47
CA ARG A 547 -12.89 -18.48 -12.85
C ARG A 547 -12.59 -19.43 -11.71
N ARG A 548 -12.41 -18.92 -10.49
CA ARG A 548 -12.29 -19.75 -9.29
C ARG A 548 -13.58 -20.50 -8.96
N THR A 549 -14.73 -20.03 -9.46
CA THR A 549 -16.03 -20.60 -9.15
C THR A 549 -16.58 -21.51 -10.25
N SER A 550 -16.41 -21.17 -11.55
CA SER A 550 -17.14 -21.81 -12.64
C SER A 550 -16.51 -23.09 -13.19
N THR A 551 -15.20 -23.12 -13.43
CA THR A 551 -14.55 -24.23 -14.15
C THR A 551 -14.67 -25.61 -13.47
N LEU A 552 -14.68 -25.64 -12.12
CA LEU A 552 -14.89 -26.89 -11.37
C LEU A 552 -16.38 -27.16 -11.07
N GLN A 553 -17.24 -26.15 -11.19
CA GLN A 553 -18.66 -26.28 -10.89
C GLN A 553 -19.45 -26.85 -12.06
N GLU A 554 -18.93 -26.70 -13.27
CA GLU A 554 -19.51 -27.22 -14.51
C GLU A 554 -19.24 -28.71 -14.72
N ILE A 555 -18.34 -29.30 -13.91
CA ILE A 555 -18.00 -30.72 -14.03
C ILE A 555 -19.04 -31.56 -13.29
N PRO A 556 -19.77 -32.46 -13.97
CA PRO A 556 -20.75 -33.35 -13.33
C PRO A 556 -20.08 -34.16 -12.21
N GLY A 557 -20.69 -34.14 -11.01
CA GLY A 557 -20.17 -34.83 -9.84
C GLY A 557 -19.23 -34.02 -8.95
N VAL A 558 -18.83 -32.78 -9.34
CA VAL A 558 -18.02 -31.89 -8.51
C VAL A 558 -18.91 -30.88 -7.80
N GLY A 559 -19.57 -31.30 -6.73
CA GLY A 559 -20.36 -30.42 -5.87
C GLY A 559 -19.50 -29.49 -4.98
N PRO A 560 -20.14 -28.56 -4.23
CA PRO A 560 -19.43 -27.53 -3.44
C PRO A 560 -18.42 -28.10 -2.43
N ARG A 561 -18.69 -29.27 -1.86
CA ARG A 561 -17.80 -29.95 -0.90
C ARG A 561 -16.54 -30.49 -1.59
N ARG A 562 -16.69 -31.22 -2.70
CA ARG A 562 -15.58 -31.78 -3.49
C ARG A 562 -14.72 -30.70 -4.11
N ARG A 563 -15.36 -29.61 -4.58
CA ARG A 563 -14.65 -28.45 -5.10
C ARG A 563 -13.76 -27.80 -4.02
N ARG A 564 -14.27 -27.63 -2.81
CA ARG A 564 -13.50 -27.06 -1.69
C ARG A 564 -12.30 -27.94 -1.34
N GLU A 565 -12.48 -29.25 -1.31
CA GLU A 565 -11.41 -30.21 -1.05
C GLU A 565 -10.35 -30.19 -2.18
N LEU A 566 -10.74 -30.18 -3.46
CA LEU A 566 -9.82 -30.04 -4.59
C LEU A 566 -8.99 -28.76 -4.50
N LEU A 567 -9.64 -27.61 -4.28
CA LEU A 567 -8.95 -26.33 -4.18
C LEU A 567 -8.03 -26.26 -2.96
N ARG A 568 -8.42 -26.86 -1.84
CA ARG A 568 -7.62 -26.93 -0.62
C ARG A 568 -6.42 -27.86 -0.80
N PHE A 569 -6.62 -29.02 -1.43
CA PHE A 569 -5.61 -30.05 -1.61
C PHE A 569 -4.49 -29.62 -2.57
N PHE A 570 -4.83 -28.88 -3.61
CA PHE A 570 -3.89 -28.40 -4.63
C PHE A 570 -3.50 -26.91 -4.51
N GLY A 571 -3.91 -26.23 -3.44
CA GLY A 571 -3.58 -24.82 -3.22
C GLY A 571 -4.24 -23.85 -4.20
N GLY A 572 -5.28 -24.28 -4.92
CA GLY A 572 -6.04 -23.44 -5.86
C GLY A 572 -6.27 -24.10 -7.23
N LEU A 573 -7.02 -23.40 -8.10
CA LEU A 573 -7.42 -23.94 -9.41
C LEU A 573 -6.23 -24.25 -10.33
N GLN A 574 -5.13 -23.48 -10.24
CA GLN A 574 -3.93 -23.75 -11.02
C GLN A 574 -3.28 -25.09 -10.63
N GLY A 575 -3.23 -25.40 -9.32
CA GLY A 575 -2.75 -26.69 -8.85
C GLY A 575 -3.64 -27.84 -9.33
N VAL A 576 -4.96 -27.67 -9.29
CA VAL A 576 -5.91 -28.67 -9.83
C VAL A 576 -5.71 -28.88 -11.33
N LYS A 577 -5.47 -27.81 -12.11
CA LYS A 577 -5.17 -27.90 -13.55
C LYS A 577 -3.84 -28.57 -13.87
N GLN A 578 -2.87 -28.48 -13.00
CA GLN A 578 -1.54 -29.10 -13.20
C GLN A 578 -1.44 -30.51 -12.65
N ALA A 579 -2.47 -30.97 -11.93
CA ALA A 579 -2.50 -32.27 -11.29
C ALA A 579 -2.76 -33.38 -12.32
N SER A 580 -2.05 -34.51 -12.17
CA SER A 580 -2.30 -35.72 -12.96
C SER A 580 -3.62 -36.41 -12.52
N ARG A 581 -4.11 -37.37 -13.31
CA ARG A 581 -5.31 -38.14 -12.98
C ARG A 581 -5.15 -38.89 -11.66
N GLU A 582 -3.94 -39.45 -11.42
CA GLU A 582 -3.57 -40.19 -10.22
C GLU A 582 -3.55 -39.25 -8.99
N GLU A 583 -3.04 -38.04 -9.16
CA GLU A 583 -3.03 -37.01 -8.09
C GLU A 583 -4.45 -36.53 -7.74
N LEU A 584 -5.30 -36.31 -8.74
CA LEU A 584 -6.71 -35.96 -8.54
C LEU A 584 -7.50 -37.05 -7.80
N ALA A 585 -7.21 -38.33 -8.09
CA ALA A 585 -7.88 -39.47 -7.43
C ALA A 585 -7.49 -39.63 -5.94
N ARG A 586 -6.40 -39.00 -5.48
CA ARG A 586 -5.98 -39.02 -4.07
C ARG A 586 -6.77 -38.04 -3.18
N VAL A 587 -7.55 -37.14 -3.78
CA VAL A 587 -8.37 -36.18 -3.01
C VAL A 587 -9.53 -36.92 -2.33
N PRO A 588 -9.74 -36.78 -1.02
CA PRO A 588 -10.84 -37.39 -0.32
C PRO A 588 -12.19 -37.13 -0.99
N GLY A 589 -12.89 -38.19 -1.35
CA GLY A 589 -14.21 -38.10 -2.02
C GLY A 589 -14.17 -37.97 -3.55
N ILE A 590 -13.01 -38.05 -4.17
CA ILE A 590 -12.84 -38.11 -5.64
C ILE A 590 -12.50 -39.56 -6.04
N SER A 591 -13.38 -40.18 -6.84
CA SER A 591 -13.13 -41.50 -7.42
C SER A 591 -12.22 -41.40 -8.65
N ALA A 592 -11.61 -42.51 -9.06
CA ALA A 592 -10.78 -42.53 -10.27
C ALA A 592 -11.54 -42.08 -11.53
N THR A 593 -12.81 -42.45 -11.66
CA THR A 593 -13.69 -42.04 -12.75
C THR A 593 -13.99 -40.52 -12.71
N LEU A 594 -14.16 -39.97 -11.52
CA LEU A 594 -14.38 -38.52 -11.35
C LEU A 594 -13.07 -37.74 -11.58
N ALA A 595 -11.91 -38.27 -11.16
CA ALA A 595 -10.60 -37.68 -11.43
C ALA A 595 -10.33 -37.59 -12.93
N GLU A 596 -10.68 -38.62 -13.69
CA GLU A 596 -10.56 -38.62 -15.15
C GLU A 596 -11.49 -37.59 -15.80
N ALA A 597 -12.74 -37.48 -15.33
CA ALA A 597 -13.68 -36.47 -15.79
C ALA A 597 -13.18 -35.03 -15.51
N ILE A 598 -12.63 -34.79 -14.31
CA ILE A 598 -12.03 -33.51 -13.93
C ILE A 598 -10.82 -33.20 -14.83
N HIS A 599 -9.92 -34.17 -15.01
CA HIS A 599 -8.73 -33.97 -15.85
C HIS A 599 -9.11 -33.68 -17.30
N ARG A 600 -10.05 -34.43 -17.87
CA ARG A 600 -10.56 -34.20 -19.22
C ARG A 600 -11.21 -32.80 -19.37
N ALA A 601 -12.04 -32.39 -18.43
CA ALA A 601 -12.70 -31.07 -18.46
C ALA A 601 -11.73 -29.88 -18.30
N LEU A 602 -10.55 -30.12 -17.71
CA LEU A 602 -9.56 -29.05 -17.51
C LEU A 602 -8.47 -28.98 -18.59
N HIS A 603 -8.32 -30.04 -19.42
CA HIS A 603 -7.26 -30.15 -20.43
C HIS A 603 -7.80 -30.46 -21.85
N GLY A 604 -9.07 -30.78 -21.98
CA GLY A 604 -9.79 -30.90 -23.26
C GLY A 604 -10.46 -29.61 -23.56
#